data_9dee45310f544e5376d19ed5f0cde844
#
_entry.id   9dee45310f544e5376d19ed5f0cde844
#
_cell.length_a   1.000
_cell.length_b   1.000
_cell.length_c   1.000
_cell.angle_alpha   90.00
_cell.angle_beta   90.00
_cell.angle_gamma   90.00
#
_symmetry.space_group_name_H-M   'P 1'
#
loop_
_entity.id
_entity.type
_entity.pdbx_description
1 polymer ?
#
loop_
_entity_poly.entity_id
_entity_poly.type
_entity_poly.pdbx_seq_one_letter_code
_entity_poly.pdbx_strand_id
1 'polypeptide(L)'
;MRKIIFTLLMMISISSFGKLTYTISNNGKNFIKKHETCQLVAYWDVNGYSIGWGHHSKDVYKGMKISQIQANKYFDEDIKEVEMAANRIINSLPYKYKFSQNFFDSLCSLVYNCGEGGVKSTNFYKRLKSCRVKNGKMNMNDFNFTVVAVKTSKISVPGHKERRLNEYKLMIS
;
A
#
# COMPACT_ATOMS: atom_id res chain seq x y z
N MET A 1 -4.40 -49.66 -44.90
CA MET A 1 -5.32 -48.86 -44.05
C MET A 1 -4.49 -47.94 -43.16
N ARG A 2 -4.41 -46.64 -43.50
CA ARG A 2 -3.67 -45.63 -42.72
C ARG A 2 -4.65 -45.06 -41.67
N LYS A 3 -4.33 -45.28 -40.38
CA LYS A 3 -5.07 -44.65 -39.28
C LYS A 3 -4.61 -43.18 -39.14
N ILE A 4 -5.52 -42.24 -39.42
CA ILE A 4 -5.32 -40.83 -39.19
C ILE A 4 -5.63 -40.58 -37.71
N ILE A 5 -4.61 -40.30 -36.92
CA ILE A 5 -4.76 -39.88 -35.51
C ILE A 5 -5.05 -38.37 -35.52
N PHE A 6 -6.30 -38.00 -35.23
CA PHE A 6 -6.68 -36.61 -34.98
C PHE A 6 -6.20 -36.23 -33.59
N THR A 7 -5.08 -35.52 -33.52
CA THR A 7 -4.64 -34.89 -32.26
C THR A 7 -5.47 -33.63 -32.08
N LEU A 8 -6.44 -33.69 -31.17
CA LEU A 8 -7.25 -32.55 -30.75
C LEU A 8 -6.33 -31.60 -29.92
N LEU A 9 -5.84 -30.56 -30.58
CA LEU A 9 -5.06 -29.50 -29.91
C LEU A 9 -6.06 -28.66 -29.10
N MET A 10 -6.17 -28.94 -27.80
CA MET A 10 -6.95 -28.16 -26.87
C MET A 10 -6.21 -26.82 -26.64
N MET A 11 -6.63 -25.78 -27.38
CA MET A 11 -6.16 -24.41 -27.12
C MET A 11 -6.70 -23.98 -25.77
N ILE A 12 -5.87 -24.11 -24.73
CA ILE A 12 -6.12 -23.47 -23.46
C ILE A 12 -5.91 -21.98 -23.70
N SER A 13 -7.01 -21.26 -23.89
CA SER A 13 -7.00 -19.80 -23.86
C SER A 13 -6.62 -19.38 -22.43
N ILE A 14 -5.35 -19.12 -22.21
CA ILE A 14 -4.89 -18.43 -20.98
C ILE A 14 -5.46 -17.02 -21.10
N SER A 15 -6.61 -16.81 -20.47
CA SER A 15 -7.12 -15.45 -20.26
C SER A 15 -6.07 -14.69 -19.47
N SER A 16 -5.26 -13.90 -20.15
CA SER A 16 -4.38 -12.92 -19.52
C SER A 16 -5.27 -11.89 -18.83
N PHE A 17 -5.68 -12.17 -17.61
CA PHE A 17 -6.33 -11.18 -16.78
C PHE A 17 -5.35 -10.03 -16.58
N GLY A 18 -5.64 -8.89 -17.21
CA GLY A 18 -4.84 -7.68 -17.10
C GLY A 18 -4.51 -7.37 -15.63
N LYS A 19 -3.28 -6.94 -15.39
CA LYS A 19 -2.81 -6.50 -14.08
C LYS A 19 -3.63 -5.27 -13.67
N LEU A 20 -4.20 -5.29 -12.46
CA LEU A 20 -4.88 -4.12 -11.91
C LEU A 20 -3.84 -3.03 -11.62
N THR A 21 -4.13 -1.83 -12.08
CA THR A 21 -3.27 -0.66 -11.83
C THR A 21 -4.13 0.44 -11.23
N TYR A 22 -3.75 0.90 -10.05
CA TYR A 22 -4.37 1.99 -9.32
C TYR A 22 -3.38 3.13 -9.16
N THR A 23 -3.89 4.34 -9.05
CA THR A 23 -3.12 5.55 -8.73
C THR A 23 -3.71 6.17 -7.47
N ILE A 24 -2.85 6.64 -6.57
CA ILE A 24 -3.30 7.34 -5.36
C ILE A 24 -3.96 8.66 -5.73
N SER A 25 -5.08 8.96 -5.09
CA SER A 25 -5.76 10.25 -5.28
C SER A 25 -5.05 11.41 -4.58
N ASN A 26 -5.39 12.64 -4.94
CA ASN A 26 -4.94 13.81 -4.20
C ASN A 26 -5.40 13.79 -2.73
N ASN A 27 -6.61 13.24 -2.47
CA ASN A 27 -7.09 13.04 -1.10
C ASN A 27 -6.21 12.04 -0.34
N GLY A 28 -5.79 10.95 -0.98
CA GLY A 28 -4.86 9.98 -0.40
C GLY A 28 -3.49 10.59 -0.09
N LYS A 29 -2.94 11.39 -1.01
CA LYS A 29 -1.68 12.14 -0.76
C LYS A 29 -1.80 13.11 0.41
N ASN A 30 -2.88 13.87 0.48
CA ASN A 30 -3.16 14.80 1.57
C ASN A 30 -3.38 14.05 2.89
N PHE A 31 -4.04 12.88 2.84
CA PHE A 31 -4.23 12.03 4.00
C PHE A 31 -2.86 11.58 4.57
N ILE A 32 -1.93 11.14 3.73
CA ILE A 32 -0.58 10.77 4.17
C ILE A 32 0.11 11.98 4.81
N LYS A 33 0.16 13.13 4.12
CA LYS A 33 0.80 14.35 4.64
C LYS A 33 0.24 14.80 5.99
N LYS A 34 -1.07 14.61 6.24
CA LYS A 34 -1.71 14.93 7.54
C LYS A 34 -1.14 14.10 8.69
N HIS A 35 -0.62 12.90 8.40
CA HIS A 35 -0.06 12.00 9.40
C HIS A 35 1.48 12.04 9.47
N GLU A 36 2.10 12.83 8.62
CA GLU A 36 3.55 13.03 8.60
C GLU A 36 3.89 14.47 9.03
N THR A 37 5.00 14.63 9.76
CA THR A 37 5.54 15.95 10.07
C THR A 37 6.61 16.31 9.06
N CYS A 38 6.42 17.41 8.31
CA CYS A 38 7.44 17.87 7.38
C CYS A 38 8.60 18.52 8.11
N GLN A 39 9.79 17.95 8.01
CA GLN A 39 11.01 18.50 8.59
C GLN A 39 11.99 18.91 7.48
N LEU A 40 12.26 20.21 7.39
CA LEU A 40 13.16 20.79 6.36
C LEU A 40 14.64 20.65 6.72
N VAL A 41 14.95 20.13 7.90
CA VAL A 41 16.30 19.80 8.35
C VAL A 41 16.34 18.30 8.62
N ALA A 42 17.38 17.64 8.13
CA ALA A 42 17.53 16.19 8.30
C ALA A 42 17.61 15.81 9.79
N TYR A 43 16.88 14.77 10.14
CA TYR A 43 16.81 14.21 11.50
C TYR A 43 17.17 12.71 11.48
N TRP A 44 17.66 12.22 12.61
CA TRP A 44 17.98 10.80 12.75
C TRP A 44 16.70 9.99 12.89
N ASP A 45 16.57 8.92 12.09
CA ASP A 45 15.46 7.98 12.12
C ASP A 45 16.00 6.55 12.03
N VAL A 46 15.62 5.70 12.93
CA VAL A 46 15.96 4.29 13.11
C VAL A 46 17.40 3.90 12.72
N ASN A 47 17.78 4.00 11.45
CA ASN A 47 19.06 3.53 10.91
C ASN A 47 19.70 4.49 9.90
N GLY A 48 19.30 5.76 9.91
CA GLY A 48 19.83 6.79 9.00
C GLY A 48 19.16 8.13 9.20
N TYR A 49 19.36 9.03 8.23
CA TYR A 49 18.73 10.34 8.25
C TYR A 49 17.51 10.37 7.33
N SER A 50 16.47 11.04 7.80
CA SER A 50 15.26 11.35 7.03
C SER A 50 15.08 12.85 6.93
N ILE A 51 14.34 13.33 5.91
CA ILE A 51 14.08 14.75 5.67
C ILE A 51 12.73 14.94 4.98
N GLY A 52 12.20 16.14 5.01
CA GLY A 52 10.92 16.45 4.37
C GLY A 52 9.74 15.71 5.02
N TRP A 53 8.96 15.03 4.26
CA TRP A 53 7.80 14.24 4.69
C TRP A 53 8.17 12.81 5.15
N GLY A 54 9.41 12.58 5.54
CA GLY A 54 9.92 11.26 5.93
C GLY A 54 10.75 10.59 4.85
N HIS A 55 11.19 11.34 3.83
CA HIS A 55 12.09 10.83 2.80
C HIS A 55 13.37 10.28 3.43
N HIS A 56 13.66 9.00 3.19
CA HIS A 56 14.81 8.27 3.71
C HIS A 56 15.65 7.73 2.55
N SER A 57 16.86 8.26 2.40
CA SER A 57 17.77 7.88 1.31
C SER A 57 19.22 7.93 1.81
N LYS A 58 20.12 7.22 1.13
CA LYS A 58 21.56 7.28 1.40
C LYS A 58 22.14 8.66 1.16
N ASP A 59 21.47 9.48 0.36
CA ASP A 59 21.91 10.85 0.05
C ASP A 59 21.50 11.87 1.12
N VAL A 60 20.65 11.46 2.10
CA VAL A 60 20.28 12.31 3.22
C VAL A 60 21.31 12.15 4.33
N TYR A 61 21.93 13.27 4.72
CA TYR A 61 23.00 13.31 5.71
C TYR A 61 22.71 14.30 6.83
N LYS A 62 23.44 14.16 7.93
CA LYS A 62 23.31 15.03 9.10
C LYS A 62 23.51 16.51 8.73
N GLY A 63 22.54 17.34 9.11
CA GLY A 63 22.59 18.79 8.88
C GLY A 63 22.13 19.22 7.47
N MET A 64 21.73 18.29 6.59
CA MET A 64 21.13 18.65 5.30
C MET A 64 19.88 19.47 5.50
N LYS A 65 19.73 20.52 4.68
CA LYS A 65 18.56 21.42 4.69
C LYS A 65 17.96 21.47 3.29
N ILE A 66 16.65 21.47 3.21
CA ILE A 66 15.90 21.56 1.95
C ILE A 66 14.81 22.61 2.02
N SER A 67 14.35 23.07 0.85
CA SER A 67 13.16 23.91 0.76
C SER A 67 11.86 23.06 0.84
N GLN A 68 10.72 23.71 1.10
CA GLN A 68 9.42 23.07 1.04
C GLN A 68 9.13 22.51 -0.36
N ILE A 69 9.61 23.19 -1.41
CA ILE A 69 9.47 22.69 -2.80
C ILE A 69 10.22 21.38 -2.97
N GLN A 70 11.45 21.29 -2.47
CA GLN A 70 12.23 20.05 -2.53
C GLN A 70 11.62 18.94 -1.68
N ALA A 71 11.09 19.26 -0.48
CA ALA A 71 10.37 18.28 0.34
C ALA A 71 9.15 17.69 -0.39
N ASN A 72 8.39 18.54 -1.10
CA ASN A 72 7.25 18.06 -1.89
C ASN A 72 7.69 17.21 -3.09
N LYS A 73 8.82 17.55 -3.74
CA LYS A 73 9.38 16.74 -4.83
C LYS A 73 9.77 15.35 -4.33
N TYR A 74 10.48 15.25 -3.22
CA TYR A 74 10.83 13.97 -2.60
C TYR A 74 9.58 13.16 -2.23
N PHE A 75 8.56 13.81 -1.66
CA PHE A 75 7.28 13.14 -1.39
C PHE A 75 6.64 12.54 -2.64
N ASP A 76 6.63 13.28 -3.76
CA ASP A 76 6.03 12.77 -5.01
C ASP A 76 6.86 11.62 -5.62
N GLU A 77 8.16 11.58 -5.39
CA GLU A 77 9.04 10.46 -5.75
C GLU A 77 8.74 9.24 -4.87
N ASP A 78 8.69 9.40 -3.56
CA ASP A 78 8.35 8.33 -2.61
C ASP A 78 6.96 7.75 -2.87
N ILE A 79 5.98 8.60 -3.21
CA ILE A 79 4.61 8.17 -3.54
C ILE A 79 4.57 7.24 -4.74
N LYS A 80 5.42 7.42 -5.74
CA LYS A 80 5.48 6.48 -6.89
C LYS A 80 5.89 5.08 -6.45
N GLU A 81 6.88 4.97 -5.57
CA GLU A 81 7.31 3.69 -5.00
C GLU A 81 6.21 3.05 -4.14
N VAL A 82 5.49 3.87 -3.37
CA VAL A 82 4.34 3.44 -2.56
C VAL A 82 3.21 2.92 -3.45
N GLU A 83 2.87 3.61 -4.53
CA GLU A 83 1.86 3.16 -5.51
C GLU A 83 2.24 1.82 -6.12
N MET A 84 3.50 1.68 -6.56
CA MET A 84 3.97 0.42 -7.13
C MET A 84 3.89 -0.72 -6.11
N ALA A 85 4.28 -0.48 -4.86
CA ALA A 85 4.21 -1.47 -3.79
C ALA A 85 2.76 -1.85 -3.44
N ALA A 86 1.85 -0.88 -3.34
CA ALA A 86 0.42 -1.13 -3.11
C ALA A 86 -0.20 -1.94 -4.26
N ASN A 87 0.13 -1.62 -5.50
CA ASN A 87 -0.30 -2.39 -6.67
C ASN A 87 0.27 -3.82 -6.66
N ARG A 88 1.54 -4.02 -6.24
CA ARG A 88 2.10 -5.38 -6.06
C ARG A 88 1.34 -6.18 -5.01
N ILE A 89 0.95 -5.54 -3.91
CA ILE A 89 0.13 -6.17 -2.85
C ILE A 89 -1.21 -6.63 -3.44
N ILE A 90 -1.95 -5.74 -4.11
CA ILE A 90 -3.25 -6.07 -4.72
C ILE A 90 -3.12 -7.18 -5.77
N ASN A 91 -2.13 -7.09 -6.65
CA ASN A 91 -1.93 -8.07 -7.72
C ASN A 91 -1.39 -9.42 -7.24
N SER A 92 -0.93 -9.52 -5.99
CA SER A 92 -0.52 -10.77 -5.34
C SER A 92 -1.67 -11.54 -4.67
N LEU A 93 -2.88 -10.97 -4.66
CA LEU A 93 -4.05 -11.64 -4.07
C LEU A 93 -4.50 -12.82 -4.94
N PRO A 94 -5.03 -13.90 -4.31
CA PRO A 94 -5.44 -15.11 -5.03
C PRO A 94 -6.77 -14.94 -5.80
N TYR A 95 -7.33 -13.74 -5.82
CA TYR A 95 -8.57 -13.38 -6.49
C TYR A 95 -8.45 -12.01 -7.15
N LYS A 96 -9.34 -11.71 -8.10
CA LYS A 96 -9.48 -10.39 -8.70
C LYS A 96 -10.67 -9.67 -8.07
N TYR A 97 -10.43 -8.46 -7.60
CA TYR A 97 -11.44 -7.59 -7.01
C TYR A 97 -11.12 -6.14 -7.35
N LYS A 98 -12.15 -5.37 -7.74
CA LYS A 98 -12.01 -3.93 -7.97
C LYS A 98 -12.20 -3.19 -6.65
N PHE A 99 -11.10 -2.79 -6.04
CA PHE A 99 -11.10 -2.01 -4.81
C PHE A 99 -11.59 -0.58 -5.06
N SER A 100 -12.18 0.06 -4.04
CA SER A 100 -12.51 1.48 -4.09
C SER A 100 -11.24 2.34 -4.08
N GLN A 101 -11.35 3.58 -4.52
CA GLN A 101 -10.26 4.55 -4.43
C GLN A 101 -9.82 4.75 -2.98
N ASN A 102 -10.78 4.87 -2.06
CA ASN A 102 -10.50 5.05 -0.63
C ASN A 102 -9.76 3.86 -0.01
N PHE A 103 -10.09 2.64 -0.44
CA PHE A 103 -9.33 1.45 -0.04
C PHE A 103 -7.88 1.55 -0.51
N PHE A 104 -7.66 1.92 -1.79
CA PHE A 104 -6.31 2.04 -2.34
C PHE A 104 -5.52 3.16 -1.66
N ASP A 105 -6.12 4.32 -1.45
CA ASP A 105 -5.50 5.45 -0.74
C ASP A 105 -5.08 5.07 0.69
N SER A 106 -5.95 4.34 1.40
CA SER A 106 -5.65 3.82 2.73
C SER A 106 -4.52 2.79 2.71
N LEU A 107 -4.50 1.88 1.71
CA LEU A 107 -3.41 0.93 1.53
C LEU A 107 -2.09 1.65 1.25
N CYS A 108 -2.10 2.70 0.44
CA CYS A 108 -0.93 3.54 0.21
C CYS A 108 -0.42 4.18 1.51
N SER A 109 -1.32 4.67 2.39
CA SER A 109 -0.92 5.19 3.70
C SER A 109 -0.26 4.11 4.59
N LEU A 110 -0.81 2.89 4.59
CA LEU A 110 -0.20 1.76 5.29
C LEU A 110 1.20 1.43 4.74
N VAL A 111 1.35 1.41 3.40
CA VAL A 111 2.63 1.13 2.73
C VAL A 111 3.64 2.24 3.01
N TYR A 112 3.22 3.51 2.96
CA TYR A 112 4.08 4.64 3.26
C TYR A 112 4.69 4.56 4.67
N ASN A 113 3.86 4.16 5.66
CA ASN A 113 4.28 4.07 7.05
C ASN A 113 5.06 2.79 7.40
N CYS A 114 4.75 1.67 6.76
CA CYS A 114 5.25 0.35 7.18
C CYS A 114 6.13 -0.33 6.13
N GLY A 115 6.18 0.18 4.91
CA GLY A 115 6.76 -0.49 3.76
C GLY A 115 5.94 -1.70 3.28
N GLU A 116 6.19 -2.18 2.08
CA GLU A 116 5.51 -3.36 1.50
C GLU A 116 5.67 -4.61 2.36
N GLY A 117 6.89 -4.89 2.81
CA GLY A 117 7.19 -6.04 3.66
C GLY A 117 6.47 -5.96 5.01
N GLY A 118 6.46 -4.77 5.60
CA GLY A 118 5.74 -4.49 6.84
C GLY A 118 4.25 -4.76 6.71
N VAL A 119 3.60 -4.28 5.65
CA VAL A 119 2.18 -4.55 5.38
C VAL A 119 1.93 -6.04 5.16
N LYS A 120 2.76 -6.74 4.38
CA LYS A 120 2.63 -8.18 4.12
C LYS A 120 2.78 -9.05 5.36
N SER A 121 3.45 -8.58 6.39
CA SER A 121 3.60 -9.29 7.67
C SER A 121 2.39 -9.15 8.59
N THR A 122 1.45 -8.25 8.30
CA THR A 122 0.30 -7.94 9.16
C THR A 122 -0.84 -8.96 9.08
N ASN A 123 -1.68 -8.99 10.12
CA ASN A 123 -2.94 -9.73 10.08
C ASN A 123 -3.91 -9.15 9.04
N PHE A 124 -3.84 -7.84 8.76
CA PHE A 124 -4.59 -7.22 7.68
C PHE A 124 -4.32 -7.92 6.35
N TYR A 125 -3.05 -8.08 5.95
CA TYR A 125 -2.71 -8.74 4.68
C TYR A 125 -3.11 -10.22 4.66
N LYS A 126 -2.92 -10.94 5.79
CA LYS A 126 -3.37 -12.32 5.92
C LYS A 126 -4.89 -12.44 5.71
N ARG A 127 -5.65 -11.54 6.32
CA ARG A 127 -7.11 -11.49 6.16
C ARG A 127 -7.48 -11.11 4.73
N LEU A 128 -6.82 -10.11 4.16
CA LEU A 128 -7.05 -9.70 2.77
C LEU A 128 -6.85 -10.90 1.81
N LYS A 129 -5.80 -11.69 1.97
CA LYS A 129 -5.57 -12.91 1.17
C LYS A 129 -6.64 -13.98 1.35
N SER A 130 -7.23 -14.10 2.53
CA SER A 130 -8.24 -15.12 2.86
C SER A 130 -9.68 -14.67 2.58
N CYS A 131 -9.89 -13.41 2.16
CA CYS A 131 -11.22 -12.92 1.84
C CYS A 131 -11.85 -13.68 0.70
N ARG A 132 -13.13 -13.97 0.87
CA ARG A 132 -13.97 -14.54 -0.20
C ARG A 132 -14.70 -13.41 -0.91
N VAL A 133 -14.52 -13.35 -2.21
CA VAL A 133 -15.33 -12.50 -3.08
C VAL A 133 -16.53 -13.33 -3.55
N LYS A 134 -17.73 -12.95 -3.10
CA LYS A 134 -18.98 -13.59 -3.51
C LYS A 134 -19.81 -12.59 -4.31
N ASN A 135 -20.21 -12.97 -5.52
CA ASN A 135 -20.98 -12.10 -6.43
C ASN A 135 -20.33 -10.71 -6.65
N GLY A 136 -19.02 -10.66 -6.82
CA GLY A 136 -18.28 -9.42 -6.99
C GLY A 136 -18.22 -8.52 -5.75
N LYS A 137 -18.70 -9.00 -4.59
CA LYS A 137 -18.69 -8.24 -3.33
C LYS A 137 -17.73 -8.88 -2.33
N MET A 138 -16.94 -8.05 -1.69
CA MET A 138 -16.07 -8.40 -0.56
C MET A 138 -16.75 -7.97 0.73
N ASN A 139 -16.70 -8.82 1.76
CA ASN A 139 -17.22 -8.43 3.06
C ASN A 139 -16.23 -7.50 3.78
N MET A 140 -16.47 -6.19 3.73
CA MET A 140 -15.62 -5.20 4.38
C MET A 140 -15.64 -5.28 5.91
N ASN A 141 -16.66 -5.93 6.52
CA ASN A 141 -16.68 -6.16 7.96
C ASN A 141 -15.56 -7.12 8.42
N ASP A 142 -14.99 -7.90 7.49
CA ASP A 142 -13.80 -8.72 7.76
C ASP A 142 -12.55 -7.86 8.02
N PHE A 143 -12.57 -6.59 7.63
CA PHE A 143 -11.53 -5.58 7.86
C PHE A 143 -11.95 -4.63 8.96
N ASN A 144 -12.10 -5.09 10.18
CA ASN A 144 -12.34 -4.20 11.31
C ASN A 144 -11.06 -3.46 11.74
N PHE A 145 -11.22 -2.45 12.58
CA PHE A 145 -10.09 -1.66 13.09
C PHE A 145 -9.00 -2.54 13.72
N THR A 146 -9.38 -3.59 14.45
CA THR A 146 -8.42 -4.51 15.08
C THR A 146 -7.56 -5.22 14.03
N VAL A 147 -8.15 -5.63 12.90
CA VAL A 147 -7.42 -6.28 11.80
C VAL A 147 -6.44 -5.30 11.13
N VAL A 148 -6.85 -4.07 10.90
CA VAL A 148 -5.99 -3.03 10.31
C VAL A 148 -4.93 -2.58 11.31
N ALA A 149 -5.30 -2.45 12.61
CA ALA A 149 -4.42 -1.96 13.66
C ALA A 149 -3.45 -3.01 14.21
N VAL A 150 -3.85 -4.30 14.22
CA VAL A 150 -3.07 -5.35 14.89
C VAL A 150 -1.82 -5.69 14.10
N LYS A 151 -0.70 -5.39 14.73
CA LYS A 151 0.67 -5.72 14.38
C LYS A 151 1.32 -4.95 13.23
N THR A 152 1.05 -3.69 13.10
CA THR A 152 2.20 -2.83 12.96
C THR A 152 2.75 -2.69 14.40
N SER A 153 3.94 -3.16 14.64
CA SER A 153 4.61 -3.23 15.96
C SER A 153 4.73 -1.87 16.69
N LYS A 154 4.02 -0.87 16.25
CA LYS A 154 4.08 0.53 16.65
C LYS A 154 2.75 1.10 17.18
N ILE A 155 1.74 0.25 17.49
CA ILE A 155 0.47 0.75 18.12
C ILE A 155 0.73 1.40 19.49
N SER A 156 1.80 0.99 20.17
CA SER A 156 2.25 1.60 21.41
C SER A 156 2.85 3.00 21.24
N VAL A 157 3.20 3.40 20.01
CA VAL A 157 3.72 4.74 19.73
C VAL A 157 2.56 5.71 19.67
N PRO A 158 2.60 6.83 20.41
CA PRO A 158 1.59 7.90 20.33
C PRO A 158 1.34 8.32 18.89
N GLY A 159 0.07 8.48 18.50
CA GLY A 159 -0.33 8.84 17.13
C GLY A 159 -0.52 7.66 16.17
N HIS A 160 0.15 6.53 16.35
CA HIS A 160 -0.02 5.38 15.44
C HIS A 160 -1.39 4.72 15.54
N LYS A 161 -1.96 4.66 16.75
CA LYS A 161 -3.32 4.15 16.95
C LYS A 161 -4.35 5.02 16.21
N GLU A 162 -4.21 6.33 16.32
CA GLU A 162 -5.09 7.28 15.63
C GLU A 162 -4.94 7.17 14.11
N ARG A 163 -3.72 7.10 13.60
CA ARG A 163 -3.46 6.87 12.16
C ARG A 163 -4.15 5.59 11.68
N ARG A 164 -4.00 4.46 12.39
CA ARG A 164 -4.66 3.19 12.03
C ARG A 164 -6.18 3.32 12.02
N LEU A 165 -6.77 4.05 12.98
CA LEU A 165 -8.20 4.31 13.02
C LEU A 165 -8.66 5.14 11.81
N ASN A 166 -7.92 6.17 11.47
CA ASN A 166 -8.23 7.03 10.33
C ASN A 166 -8.07 6.29 8.99
N GLU A 167 -7.05 5.45 8.85
CA GLU A 167 -6.88 4.56 7.70
C GLU A 167 -8.03 3.56 7.58
N TYR A 168 -8.46 2.96 8.68
CA TYR A 168 -9.64 2.08 8.70
C TYR A 168 -10.91 2.80 8.25
N LYS A 169 -11.17 3.99 8.80
CA LYS A 169 -12.34 4.81 8.39
C LYS A 169 -12.32 5.14 6.91
N LEU A 170 -11.16 5.56 6.39
CA LEU A 170 -10.99 5.82 4.95
C LEU A 170 -11.22 4.56 4.11
N MET A 171 -10.71 3.42 4.56
CA MET A 171 -10.79 2.15 3.82
C MET A 171 -12.22 1.66 3.62
N ILE A 172 -13.12 1.92 4.59
CA ILE A 172 -14.51 1.44 4.58
C ILE A 172 -15.53 2.48 4.08
N SER A 173 -15.10 3.73 3.85
CA SER A 173 -15.93 4.79 3.26
C SER A 173 -15.86 4.70 1.72
#